data_9df72af5b94894d1974040eb38ce7ea1
#
_entry.id   9df72af5b94894d1974040eb38ce7ea1
#
_cell.length_a   1.000
_cell.length_b   1.000
_cell.length_c   1.000
_cell.angle_alpha   90.00
_cell.angle_beta   90.00
_cell.angle_gamma   90.00
#
_symmetry.space_group_name_H-M   'P 1'
#
loop_
_entity.id
_entity.type
_entity.pdbx_description
1 polymer ?
#
loop_
_entity_poly.entity_id
_entity_poly.type
_entity_poly.pdbx_seq_one_letter_code
_entity_poly.pdbx_strand_id
1 'polypeptide(L)'
;MILSPTLKVLSSMQQHQVKALLMGGQACVWYGAAEFSRNTDLAVLVDEENLLRLRAALDELLADVIAVPPFEAEYLQRGHAVHFRCQHPAAVGLRVDIMARMRGVDAFPALWERRESLQDDAGNHYELLSLPDLVAAKKTQREKDWPMVRRLVEAHYFQHRAAPTAAQIEFWFRELRTPELLVKLASLFPDLCERVAQSRPLLQSASLDRKSVV
;
A
#
# COMPACT_ATOMS: atom_id res chain seq x y z
N MET A 1 -9.43 0.13 12.35
CA MET A 1 -10.82 0.40 11.87
C MET A 1 -10.76 1.49 10.80
N ILE A 2 -11.32 1.24 9.60
CA ILE A 2 -11.47 2.26 8.57
C ILE A 2 -12.62 3.19 8.96
N LEU A 3 -12.40 4.50 8.86
CA LEU A 3 -13.42 5.49 9.21
C LEU A 3 -14.57 5.49 8.20
N SER A 4 -15.79 5.72 8.66
CA SER A 4 -17.01 5.81 7.84
C SER A 4 -16.88 6.70 6.59
N PRO A 5 -16.24 7.91 6.65
CA PRO A 5 -16.01 8.72 5.47
C PRO A 5 -15.16 8.05 4.39
N THR A 6 -14.13 7.29 4.78
CA THR A 6 -13.32 6.51 3.83
C THR A 6 -14.13 5.39 3.18
N LEU A 7 -14.97 4.69 3.96
CA LEU A 7 -15.85 3.66 3.42
C LEU A 7 -16.84 4.25 2.40
N LYS A 8 -17.37 5.47 2.61
CA LYS A 8 -18.19 6.15 1.61
C LYS A 8 -17.43 6.39 0.31
N VAL A 9 -16.17 6.84 0.37
CA VAL A 9 -15.34 7.01 -0.83
C VAL A 9 -15.14 5.67 -1.54
N LEU A 10 -14.76 4.62 -0.81
CA LEU A 10 -14.51 3.30 -1.39
C LEU A 10 -15.78 2.70 -2.01
N SER A 11 -16.95 2.84 -1.35
CA SER A 11 -18.22 2.34 -1.89
C SER A 11 -18.63 3.12 -3.15
N SER A 12 -18.41 4.44 -3.23
CA SER A 12 -18.64 5.21 -4.44
C SER A 12 -17.75 4.74 -5.59
N MET A 13 -16.45 4.50 -5.33
CA MET A 13 -15.56 3.92 -6.35
C MET A 13 -16.06 2.55 -6.84
N GLN A 14 -16.53 1.71 -5.93
CA GLN A 14 -17.08 0.38 -6.27
C GLN A 14 -18.37 0.49 -7.09
N GLN A 15 -19.33 1.33 -6.67
CA GLN A 15 -20.60 1.53 -7.35
C GLN A 15 -20.43 2.00 -8.80
N HIS A 16 -19.47 2.88 -9.03
CA HIS A 16 -19.09 3.35 -10.37
C HIS A 16 -18.09 2.43 -11.08
N GLN A 17 -17.77 1.27 -10.51
CA GLN A 17 -16.85 0.29 -11.09
C GLN A 17 -15.46 0.87 -11.45
N VAL A 18 -14.97 1.79 -10.65
CA VAL A 18 -13.66 2.39 -10.82
C VAL A 18 -12.57 1.37 -10.52
N LYS A 19 -11.65 1.15 -11.44
CA LYS A 19 -10.42 0.39 -11.16
C LYS A 19 -9.47 1.27 -10.35
N ALA A 20 -9.55 1.12 -9.04
CA ALA A 20 -8.75 1.84 -8.06
C ALA A 20 -8.25 0.89 -6.98
N LEU A 21 -7.06 1.13 -6.48
CA LEU A 21 -6.45 0.40 -5.36
C LEU A 21 -6.25 1.34 -4.19
N LEU A 22 -6.80 0.99 -3.03
CA LEU A 22 -6.53 1.71 -1.80
C LEU A 22 -5.05 1.60 -1.46
N MET A 23 -4.44 2.73 -1.14
CA MET A 23 -3.02 2.81 -0.79
C MET A 23 -2.80 3.78 0.38
N GLY A 24 -1.57 4.21 0.59
CA GLY A 24 -1.26 5.26 1.54
C GLY A 24 -1.51 4.89 2.99
N GLY A 25 -2.00 5.86 3.76
CA GLY A 25 -2.23 5.70 5.20
C GLY A 25 -3.36 4.75 5.54
N GLN A 26 -4.45 4.76 4.79
CA GLN A 26 -5.61 3.87 5.04
C GLN A 26 -5.26 2.40 4.78
N ALA A 27 -4.48 2.10 3.73
CA ALA A 27 -3.97 0.74 3.53
C ALA A 27 -3.07 0.29 4.69
N CYS A 28 -2.24 1.21 5.26
CA CYS A 28 -1.44 0.90 6.45
C CYS A 28 -2.31 0.60 7.68
N VAL A 29 -3.44 1.29 7.85
CA VAL A 29 -4.42 0.98 8.91
C VAL A 29 -4.97 -0.43 8.73
N TRP A 30 -5.33 -0.78 7.50
CA TRP A 30 -5.83 -2.11 7.20
C TRP A 30 -4.82 -3.23 7.52
N TYR A 31 -3.57 -3.04 7.12
CA TYR A 31 -2.49 -3.99 7.45
C TYR A 31 -2.02 -3.94 8.91
N GLY A 32 -2.72 -3.20 9.79
CA GLY A 32 -2.40 -3.14 11.22
C GLY A 32 -1.14 -2.35 11.58
N ALA A 33 -0.60 -1.57 10.64
CA ALA A 33 0.63 -0.79 10.86
C ALA A 33 0.37 0.65 11.30
N ALA A 34 -0.88 1.12 11.27
CA ALA A 34 -1.31 2.43 11.72
C ALA A 34 -2.66 2.35 12.42
N GLU A 35 -2.94 3.31 13.33
CA GLU A 35 -4.22 3.37 14.02
C GLU A 35 -5.28 4.14 13.20
N PHE A 36 -4.86 5.18 12.49
CA PHE A 36 -5.73 6.01 11.66
C PHE A 36 -4.98 6.69 10.51
N SER A 37 -5.74 7.17 9.52
CA SER A 37 -5.27 8.07 8.47
C SER A 37 -6.29 9.18 8.24
N ARG A 38 -5.81 10.37 7.84
CA ARG A 38 -6.63 11.58 7.64
C ARG A 38 -7.15 11.73 6.23
N ASN A 39 -6.59 11.03 5.27
CA ASN A 39 -6.93 11.09 3.85
C ASN A 39 -7.07 9.69 3.28
N THR A 40 -7.70 9.60 2.13
CA THR A 40 -7.80 8.38 1.34
C THR A 40 -6.94 8.54 0.10
N ASP A 41 -5.94 7.69 -0.04
CA ASP A 41 -5.02 7.67 -1.19
C ASP A 41 -5.41 6.51 -2.11
N LEU A 42 -5.60 6.77 -3.40
CA LEU A 42 -5.98 5.78 -4.40
C LEU A 42 -5.00 5.77 -5.57
N ALA A 43 -4.51 4.59 -5.93
CA ALA A 43 -3.88 4.36 -7.22
C ALA A 43 -4.96 3.97 -8.24
N VAL A 44 -4.95 4.56 -9.44
CA VAL A 44 -5.99 4.35 -10.43
C VAL A 44 -5.43 3.94 -11.79
N LEU A 45 -6.21 3.16 -12.53
CA LEU A 45 -5.96 2.92 -13.95
C LEU A 45 -6.27 4.20 -14.74
N VAL A 46 -5.34 4.63 -15.61
CA VAL A 46 -5.52 5.80 -16.48
C VAL A 46 -5.80 5.32 -17.90
N ASP A 47 -7.06 4.98 -18.14
CA ASP A 47 -7.66 4.87 -19.46
C ASP A 47 -8.94 5.72 -19.51
N GLU A 48 -9.44 5.95 -20.71
CA GLU A 48 -10.59 6.84 -20.94
C GLU A 48 -11.83 6.37 -20.17
N GLU A 49 -12.14 5.08 -20.24
CA GLU A 49 -13.33 4.51 -19.61
C GLU A 49 -13.25 4.62 -18.08
N ASN A 50 -12.12 4.26 -17.49
CA ASN A 50 -11.94 4.33 -16.04
C ASN A 50 -11.93 5.77 -15.53
N LEU A 51 -11.38 6.72 -16.29
CA LEU A 51 -11.42 8.13 -15.93
C LEU A 51 -12.83 8.71 -15.98
N LEU A 52 -13.68 8.28 -16.91
CA LEU A 52 -15.10 8.65 -16.93
C LEU A 52 -15.83 8.12 -15.68
N ARG A 53 -15.60 6.86 -15.32
CA ARG A 53 -16.14 6.25 -14.10
C ARG A 53 -15.66 6.96 -12.83
N LEU A 54 -14.37 7.30 -12.80
CA LEU A 54 -13.77 8.03 -11.68
C LEU A 54 -14.37 9.43 -11.53
N ARG A 55 -14.61 10.16 -12.64
CA ARG A 55 -15.32 11.46 -12.62
C ARG A 55 -16.70 11.31 -11.99
N ALA A 56 -17.48 10.34 -12.45
CA ALA A 56 -18.83 10.12 -11.92
C ALA A 56 -18.81 9.78 -10.41
N ALA A 57 -17.84 9.00 -9.94
CA ALA A 57 -17.67 8.71 -8.51
C ALA A 57 -17.27 9.96 -7.70
N LEU A 58 -16.42 10.82 -8.25
CA LEU A 58 -16.00 12.08 -7.60
C LEU A 58 -17.15 13.09 -7.58
N ASP A 59 -17.98 13.16 -8.65
CA ASP A 59 -19.18 14.00 -8.71
C ASP A 59 -20.20 13.58 -7.64
N GLU A 60 -20.45 12.26 -7.46
CA GLU A 60 -21.29 11.75 -6.38
C GLU A 60 -20.77 12.19 -5.00
N LEU A 61 -19.46 12.18 -4.81
CA LEU A 61 -18.80 12.62 -3.57
C LEU A 61 -18.78 14.14 -3.40
N LEU A 62 -19.27 14.91 -4.38
CA LEU A 62 -19.15 16.37 -4.46
C LEU A 62 -17.70 16.80 -4.20
N ALA A 63 -16.76 16.14 -4.88
CA ALA A 63 -15.34 16.27 -4.63
C ALA A 63 -14.71 17.33 -5.54
N ASP A 64 -14.25 18.43 -4.95
CA ASP A 64 -13.56 19.50 -5.66
C ASP A 64 -12.04 19.31 -5.64
N VAL A 65 -11.38 19.68 -6.74
CA VAL A 65 -9.91 19.76 -6.80
C VAL A 65 -9.42 20.91 -5.92
N ILE A 66 -8.52 20.63 -4.97
CA ILE A 66 -8.07 21.61 -3.96
C ILE A 66 -6.64 22.13 -4.18
N ALA A 67 -5.93 21.61 -5.17
CA ALA A 67 -4.54 22.01 -5.48
C ALA A 67 -4.20 21.70 -6.93
N VAL A 68 -3.18 22.37 -7.47
CA VAL A 68 -2.59 22.03 -8.77
C VAL A 68 -1.87 20.67 -8.68
N PRO A 69 -1.88 19.85 -9.75
CA PRO A 69 -2.48 20.09 -11.06
C PRO A 69 -3.99 19.83 -11.07
N PRO A 70 -4.70 20.28 -12.13
CA PRO A 70 -6.10 19.93 -12.36
C PRO A 70 -6.26 18.44 -12.66
N PHE A 71 -7.50 17.94 -12.60
CA PHE A 71 -7.79 16.55 -12.87
C PHE A 71 -7.82 16.24 -14.38
N GLU A 72 -6.65 15.91 -14.91
CA GLU A 72 -6.44 15.53 -16.30
C GLU A 72 -5.53 14.31 -16.40
N ALA A 73 -5.78 13.46 -17.41
CA ALA A 73 -5.04 12.21 -17.63
C ALA A 73 -3.52 12.41 -17.74
N GLU A 74 -3.11 13.51 -18.39
CA GLU A 74 -1.70 13.83 -18.63
C GLU A 74 -0.91 13.96 -17.31
N TYR A 75 -1.46 14.65 -16.32
CA TYR A 75 -0.80 14.82 -15.03
C TYR A 75 -0.68 13.50 -14.26
N LEU A 76 -1.73 12.68 -14.27
CA LEU A 76 -1.70 11.35 -13.66
C LEU A 76 -0.67 10.43 -14.35
N GLN A 77 -0.60 10.46 -15.69
CA GLN A 77 0.38 9.70 -16.46
C GLN A 77 1.83 10.12 -16.21
N ARG A 78 2.04 11.41 -15.92
CA ARG A 78 3.34 11.95 -15.50
C ARG A 78 3.71 11.63 -14.04
N GLY A 79 2.79 11.03 -13.27
CA GLY A 79 3.00 10.66 -11.87
C GLY A 79 2.68 11.76 -10.87
N HIS A 80 1.96 12.81 -11.28
CA HIS A 80 1.42 13.80 -10.33
C HIS A 80 0.23 13.21 -9.58
N ALA A 81 0.12 13.55 -8.32
CA ALA A 81 -1.09 13.33 -7.54
C ALA A 81 -2.07 14.49 -7.77
N VAL A 82 -3.35 14.16 -7.93
CA VAL A 82 -4.43 15.14 -7.93
C VAL A 82 -5.17 15.03 -6.61
N HIS A 83 -5.43 16.17 -5.99
CA HIS A 83 -5.95 16.27 -4.63
C HIS A 83 -7.38 16.80 -4.63
N PHE A 84 -8.28 16.05 -4.03
CA PHE A 84 -9.70 16.40 -3.92
C PHE A 84 -10.11 16.57 -2.47
N ARG A 85 -11.18 17.31 -2.25
CA ARG A 85 -11.88 17.41 -0.98
C ARG A 85 -13.37 17.12 -1.18
N CYS A 86 -13.86 16.10 -0.49
CA CYS A 86 -15.25 15.71 -0.55
C CYS A 86 -16.14 16.71 0.23
N GLN A 87 -17.32 16.98 -0.32
CA GLN A 87 -18.36 17.77 0.33
C GLN A 87 -19.64 16.96 0.58
N HIS A 88 -19.71 15.73 0.11
CA HIS A 88 -20.82 14.82 0.40
C HIS A 88 -20.97 14.66 1.93
N PRO A 89 -22.20 14.72 2.50
CA PRO A 89 -22.43 14.70 3.96
C PRO A 89 -21.76 13.54 4.69
N ALA A 90 -21.71 12.34 4.07
CA ALA A 90 -21.09 11.16 4.67
C ALA A 90 -19.54 11.13 4.55
N ALA A 91 -18.95 12.09 3.82
CA ALA A 91 -17.50 12.18 3.62
C ALA A 91 -16.99 13.63 3.66
N VAL A 92 -17.75 14.53 4.28
CA VAL A 92 -17.46 15.97 4.28
C VAL A 92 -16.09 16.27 4.86
N GLY A 93 -15.31 17.07 4.11
CA GLY A 93 -13.97 17.49 4.49
C GLY A 93 -12.88 16.42 4.26
N LEU A 94 -13.24 15.17 3.93
CA LEU A 94 -12.26 14.13 3.64
C LEU A 94 -11.46 14.50 2.39
N ARG A 95 -10.14 14.42 2.51
CA ARG A 95 -9.23 14.56 1.38
C ARG A 95 -9.05 13.21 0.69
N VAL A 96 -9.17 13.22 -0.64
CA VAL A 96 -8.90 12.08 -1.52
C VAL A 96 -7.74 12.44 -2.44
N ASP A 97 -6.70 11.62 -2.44
CA ASP A 97 -5.53 11.80 -3.27
C ASP A 97 -5.50 10.70 -4.35
N ILE A 98 -5.53 11.12 -5.61
CA ILE A 98 -5.55 10.22 -6.77
C ILE A 98 -4.20 10.27 -7.47
N MET A 99 -3.61 9.11 -7.74
CA MET A 99 -2.38 8.99 -8.55
C MET A 99 -2.41 7.72 -9.40
N ALA A 100 -1.59 7.68 -10.44
CA ALA A 100 -1.51 6.54 -11.34
C ALA A 100 -0.13 5.89 -11.37
N ARG A 101 0.91 6.64 -11.04
CA ARG A 101 2.29 6.17 -11.01
C ARG A 101 2.94 6.52 -9.69
N MET A 102 3.64 5.54 -9.14
CA MET A 102 4.41 5.70 -7.90
C MET A 102 5.87 5.33 -8.17
N ARG A 103 6.80 6.01 -7.52
CA ARG A 103 8.23 5.72 -7.69
C ARG A 103 8.57 4.36 -7.10
N GLY A 104 9.27 3.53 -7.89
CA GLY A 104 9.73 2.21 -7.44
C GLY A 104 8.62 1.15 -7.36
N VAL A 105 7.48 1.41 -7.99
CA VAL A 105 6.33 0.51 -8.06
C VAL A 105 5.99 0.27 -9.53
N ASP A 106 5.51 -0.93 -9.84
CA ASP A 106 5.12 -1.30 -11.18
C ASP A 106 3.91 -0.50 -11.70
N ALA A 107 3.62 -0.62 -12.99
CA ALA A 107 2.44 -0.02 -13.59
C ALA A 107 1.14 -0.66 -13.05
N PHE A 108 0.05 0.11 -13.04
CA PHE A 108 -1.23 -0.29 -12.46
C PHE A 108 -1.73 -1.70 -12.87
N PRO A 109 -1.63 -2.17 -14.15
CA PRO A 109 -2.07 -3.52 -14.50
C PRO A 109 -1.38 -4.62 -13.68
N ALA A 110 -0.07 -4.51 -13.45
CA ALA A 110 0.66 -5.47 -12.64
C ALA A 110 0.28 -5.41 -11.15
N LEU A 111 -0.01 -4.21 -10.63
CA LEU A 111 -0.51 -4.02 -9.27
C LEU A 111 -1.91 -4.63 -9.11
N TRP A 112 -2.76 -4.47 -10.14
CA TRP A 112 -4.12 -5.00 -10.14
C TRP A 112 -4.15 -6.53 -10.07
N GLU A 113 -3.24 -7.22 -10.74
CA GLU A 113 -3.16 -8.69 -10.74
C GLU A 113 -2.78 -9.27 -9.37
N ARG A 114 -1.98 -8.55 -8.58
CA ARG A 114 -1.52 -9.00 -7.26
C ARG A 114 -2.14 -8.24 -6.09
N ARG A 115 -3.25 -7.51 -6.36
CA ARG A 115 -4.00 -6.78 -5.35
C ARG A 115 -4.54 -7.69 -4.26
N GLU A 116 -4.83 -7.11 -3.14
CA GLU A 116 -5.57 -7.75 -2.07
C GLU A 116 -6.97 -7.15 -1.97
N SER A 117 -7.96 -7.98 -1.60
CA SER A 117 -9.34 -7.55 -1.43
C SER A 117 -9.68 -7.46 0.05
N LEU A 118 -10.26 -6.35 0.42
CA LEU A 118 -10.78 -6.05 1.72
C LEU A 118 -12.29 -6.31 1.75
N GLN A 119 -12.80 -6.99 2.76
CA GLN A 119 -14.22 -7.10 3.00
C GLN A 119 -14.60 -6.35 4.28
N ASP A 120 -15.61 -5.49 4.21
CA ASP A 120 -16.18 -4.85 5.40
C ASP A 120 -17.25 -5.76 6.07
N ASP A 121 -17.75 -5.33 7.24
CA ASP A 121 -18.74 -6.06 8.00
C ASP A 121 -20.10 -6.18 7.27
N ALA A 122 -20.36 -5.34 6.26
CA ALA A 122 -21.53 -5.38 5.40
C ALA A 122 -21.37 -6.29 4.18
N GLY A 123 -20.18 -6.89 3.99
CA GLY A 123 -19.87 -7.78 2.87
C GLY A 123 -19.39 -7.07 1.60
N ASN A 124 -19.16 -5.75 1.64
CA ASN A 124 -18.59 -5.05 0.50
C ASN A 124 -17.11 -5.37 0.35
N HIS A 125 -16.65 -5.46 -0.91
CA HIS A 125 -15.25 -5.73 -1.24
C HIS A 125 -14.58 -4.47 -1.77
N TYR A 126 -13.40 -4.17 -1.26
CA TYR A 126 -12.57 -3.05 -1.69
C TYR A 126 -11.18 -3.55 -2.05
N GLU A 127 -10.62 -3.02 -3.12
CA GLU A 127 -9.32 -3.44 -3.63
C GLU A 127 -8.20 -2.55 -3.08
N LEU A 128 -7.11 -3.16 -2.66
CA LEU A 128 -5.97 -2.43 -2.12
C LEU A 128 -4.64 -2.95 -2.68
N LEU A 129 -3.61 -2.12 -2.62
CA LEU A 129 -2.26 -2.57 -2.96
C LEU A 129 -1.87 -3.76 -2.09
N SER A 130 -1.25 -4.76 -2.69
CA SER A 130 -0.58 -5.82 -1.93
C SER A 130 0.41 -5.22 -0.93
N LEU A 131 0.65 -5.89 0.18
CA LEU A 131 1.57 -5.38 1.20
C LEU A 131 2.98 -5.13 0.65
N PRO A 132 3.57 -5.98 -0.21
CA PRO A 132 4.85 -5.70 -0.85
C PRO A 132 4.85 -4.42 -1.71
N ASP A 133 3.78 -4.18 -2.49
CA ASP A 133 3.65 -2.98 -3.31
C ASP A 133 3.46 -1.72 -2.46
N LEU A 134 2.67 -1.83 -1.38
CA LEU A 134 2.49 -0.74 -0.42
C LEU A 134 3.82 -0.37 0.26
N VAL A 135 4.62 -1.36 0.64
CA VAL A 135 5.97 -1.15 1.19
C VAL A 135 6.87 -0.47 0.16
N ALA A 136 6.85 -0.92 -1.10
CA ALA A 136 7.62 -0.28 -2.18
C ALA A 136 7.19 1.18 -2.38
N ALA A 137 5.87 1.46 -2.44
CA ALA A 137 5.32 2.80 -2.57
C ALA A 137 5.66 3.72 -1.37
N LYS A 138 5.84 3.16 -0.18
CA LYS A 138 6.22 3.87 1.06
C LYS A 138 7.72 4.10 1.19
N LYS A 139 8.57 3.47 0.40
CA LYS A 139 10.01 3.70 0.38
C LYS A 139 10.35 5.03 -0.30
N THR A 140 9.89 6.11 0.29
CA THR A 140 10.18 7.47 -0.15
C THR A 140 11.40 8.02 0.57
N GLN A 141 11.83 9.23 0.21
CA GLN A 141 12.91 9.93 0.91
C GLN A 141 12.46 10.60 2.22
N ARG A 142 11.17 10.46 2.60
CA ARG A 142 10.63 11.05 3.82
C ARG A 142 10.94 10.17 5.02
N GLU A 143 11.68 10.69 5.98
CA GLU A 143 12.08 9.95 7.19
C GLU A 143 10.87 9.38 7.95
N LYS A 144 9.76 10.11 8.00
CA LYS A 144 8.52 9.68 8.68
C LYS A 144 7.89 8.40 8.12
N ASP A 145 8.22 8.00 6.89
CA ASP A 145 7.67 6.79 6.28
C ASP A 145 8.40 5.52 6.73
N TRP A 146 9.65 5.60 7.16
CA TRP A 146 10.44 4.44 7.57
C TRP A 146 9.91 3.68 8.79
N PRO A 147 9.45 4.34 9.88
CA PRO A 147 8.79 3.63 10.98
C PRO A 147 7.53 2.89 10.53
N MET A 148 6.78 3.44 9.55
CA MET A 148 5.61 2.79 8.99
C MET A 148 5.98 1.54 8.18
N VAL A 149 7.00 1.64 7.32
CA VAL A 149 7.53 0.49 6.56
C VAL A 149 7.94 -0.63 7.52
N ARG A 150 8.65 -0.31 8.59
CA ARG A 150 9.04 -1.29 9.62
C ARG A 150 7.82 -2.00 10.20
N ARG A 151 6.80 -1.24 10.66
CA ARG A 151 5.58 -1.82 11.25
C ARG A 151 4.82 -2.70 10.25
N LEU A 152 4.69 -2.29 9.00
CA LEU A 152 4.05 -3.08 7.94
C LEU A 152 4.72 -4.45 7.79
N VAL A 153 6.04 -4.48 7.66
CA VAL A 153 6.79 -5.71 7.44
C VAL A 153 6.78 -6.60 8.69
N GLU A 154 6.92 -6.01 9.88
CA GLU A 154 6.84 -6.74 11.15
C GLU A 154 5.44 -7.34 11.37
N ALA A 155 4.37 -6.58 11.13
CA ALA A 155 3.00 -7.08 11.24
C ALA A 155 2.77 -8.28 10.32
N HIS A 156 3.17 -8.16 9.05
CA HIS A 156 3.09 -9.24 8.09
C HIS A 156 3.92 -10.47 8.52
N TYR A 157 5.13 -10.27 9.04
CA TYR A 157 5.94 -11.36 9.57
C TYR A 157 5.22 -12.08 10.72
N PHE A 158 4.72 -11.36 11.71
CA PHE A 158 4.04 -11.98 12.87
C PHE A 158 2.76 -12.71 12.48
N GLN A 159 2.04 -12.20 11.49
CA GLN A 159 0.80 -12.82 10.97
C GLN A 159 1.07 -14.15 10.26
N HIS A 160 2.15 -14.24 9.47
CA HIS A 160 2.38 -15.37 8.56
C HIS A 160 3.55 -16.30 8.97
N ARG A 161 4.29 -16.00 10.04
CA ARG A 161 5.50 -16.74 10.43
C ARG A 161 5.29 -18.21 10.75
N ALA A 162 4.04 -18.65 11.04
CA ALA A 162 3.75 -20.04 11.39
C ALA A 162 3.85 -20.99 10.20
N ALA A 163 3.45 -20.55 8.99
CA ALA A 163 3.48 -21.31 7.76
C ALA A 163 3.75 -20.39 6.55
N PRO A 164 4.97 -19.82 6.45
CA PRO A 164 5.29 -18.86 5.41
C PRO A 164 5.53 -19.52 4.06
N THR A 165 5.14 -18.85 2.99
CA THR A 165 5.55 -19.18 1.63
C THR A 165 6.99 -18.71 1.36
N ALA A 166 7.65 -19.30 0.34
CA ALA A 166 8.98 -18.87 -0.08
C ALA A 166 9.03 -17.39 -0.48
N ALA A 167 7.98 -16.88 -1.13
CA ALA A 167 7.86 -15.49 -1.51
C ALA A 167 7.77 -14.55 -0.30
N GLN A 168 7.04 -14.94 0.75
CA GLN A 168 6.96 -14.17 1.99
C GLN A 168 8.30 -14.13 2.73
N ILE A 169 9.02 -15.25 2.77
CA ILE A 169 10.35 -15.30 3.40
C ILE A 169 11.34 -14.40 2.64
N GLU A 170 11.32 -14.45 1.31
CA GLU A 170 12.17 -13.61 0.48
C GLU A 170 11.83 -12.11 0.68
N PHE A 171 10.54 -11.77 0.74
CA PHE A 171 10.07 -10.42 1.05
C PHE A 171 10.58 -9.97 2.42
N TRP A 172 10.51 -10.80 3.46
CA TRP A 172 11.02 -10.46 4.79
C TRP A 172 12.54 -10.28 4.79
N PHE A 173 13.30 -11.13 4.11
CA PHE A 173 14.74 -10.92 3.97
C PHE A 173 15.07 -9.59 3.28
N ARG A 174 14.25 -9.15 2.34
CA ARG A 174 14.47 -7.88 1.64
C ARG A 174 14.08 -6.67 2.49
N GLU A 175 13.04 -6.79 3.33
CA GLU A 175 12.37 -5.62 3.90
C GLU A 175 12.41 -5.51 5.43
N LEU A 176 12.59 -6.61 6.18
CA LEU A 176 12.75 -6.53 7.64
C LEU A 176 13.93 -5.64 8.01
N ARG A 177 13.73 -4.82 9.05
CA ARG A 177 14.72 -3.87 9.57
C ARG A 177 15.05 -4.12 11.04
N THR A 178 14.49 -5.16 11.64
CA THR A 178 14.71 -5.56 13.02
C THR A 178 15.77 -6.65 13.05
N PRO A 179 16.97 -6.39 13.61
CA PRO A 179 18.09 -7.31 13.56
C PRO A 179 17.76 -8.69 14.12
N GLU A 180 17.07 -8.74 15.26
CA GLU A 180 16.71 -9.98 15.95
C GLU A 180 15.82 -10.87 15.08
N LEU A 181 14.88 -10.28 14.33
CA LEU A 181 14.02 -11.01 13.40
C LEU A 181 14.80 -11.51 12.19
N LEU A 182 15.76 -10.72 11.68
CA LEU A 182 16.63 -11.15 10.57
C LEU A 182 17.53 -12.30 10.96
N VAL A 183 18.15 -12.27 12.15
CA VAL A 183 18.98 -13.36 12.67
C VAL A 183 18.15 -14.63 12.82
N LYS A 184 16.97 -14.52 13.42
CA LYS A 184 16.05 -15.64 13.56
C LYS A 184 15.63 -16.22 12.21
N LEU A 185 15.28 -15.37 11.26
CA LEU A 185 14.87 -15.78 9.92
C LEU A 185 16.04 -16.47 9.18
N ALA A 186 17.27 -15.95 9.29
CA ALA A 186 18.47 -16.53 8.70
C ALA A 186 18.78 -17.91 9.29
N SER A 187 18.49 -18.13 10.57
CA SER A 187 18.66 -19.43 11.22
C SER A 187 17.65 -20.46 10.71
N LEU A 188 16.42 -20.04 10.41
CA LEU A 188 15.36 -20.92 9.92
C LEU A 188 15.48 -21.23 8.43
N PHE A 189 15.98 -20.27 7.63
CA PHE A 189 16.00 -20.36 6.15
C PHE A 189 17.36 -19.94 5.58
N PRO A 190 18.46 -20.68 5.88
CA PRO A 190 19.83 -20.29 5.50
C PRO A 190 20.03 -20.13 3.99
N ASP A 191 19.51 -21.06 3.19
CA ASP A 191 19.71 -21.06 1.74
C ASP A 191 19.04 -19.85 1.06
N LEU A 192 17.86 -19.47 1.55
CA LEU A 192 17.16 -18.28 1.09
C LEU A 192 17.90 -16.99 1.53
N CYS A 193 18.45 -16.99 2.74
CA CYS A 193 19.25 -15.88 3.25
C CYS A 193 20.47 -15.64 2.35
N GLU A 194 21.22 -16.67 1.99
CA GLU A 194 22.39 -16.57 1.10
C GLU A 194 22.03 -16.02 -0.28
N ARG A 195 20.92 -16.49 -0.87
CA ARG A 195 20.45 -15.97 -2.17
C ARG A 195 20.11 -14.48 -2.10
N VAL A 196 19.37 -14.04 -1.08
CA VAL A 196 18.98 -12.64 -0.94
C VAL A 196 20.17 -11.77 -0.52
N ALA A 197 21.16 -12.30 0.19
CA ALA A 197 22.36 -11.59 0.60
C ALA A 197 23.17 -11.02 -0.58
N GLN A 198 23.05 -11.60 -1.78
CA GLN A 198 23.65 -11.06 -3.00
C GLN A 198 23.13 -9.66 -3.34
N SER A 199 21.85 -9.40 -3.08
CA SER A 199 21.21 -8.09 -3.31
C SER A 199 21.12 -7.23 -2.04
N ARG A 200 21.28 -7.81 -0.85
CA ARG A 200 21.25 -7.15 0.46
C ARG A 200 22.40 -7.62 1.35
N PRO A 201 23.62 -7.05 1.21
CA PRO A 201 24.83 -7.50 1.93
C PRO A 201 24.68 -7.53 3.47
N LEU A 202 23.80 -6.72 4.07
CA LEU A 202 23.52 -6.73 5.51
C LEU A 202 23.16 -8.14 6.03
N LEU A 203 22.56 -8.99 5.20
CA LEU A 203 22.18 -10.35 5.59
C LEU A 203 23.38 -11.27 5.86
N GLN A 204 24.58 -10.94 5.35
CA GLN A 204 25.80 -11.67 5.66
C GLN A 204 26.11 -11.58 7.17
N SER A 205 25.93 -10.40 7.77
CA SER A 205 26.09 -10.22 9.22
C SER A 205 25.06 -11.04 10.02
N ALA A 206 23.80 -11.06 9.58
CA ALA A 206 22.76 -11.87 10.23
C ALA A 206 23.07 -13.39 10.17
N SER A 207 23.75 -13.86 9.13
CA SER A 207 24.22 -15.25 9.01
C SER A 207 25.41 -15.57 9.92
N LEU A 208 26.26 -14.59 10.22
CA LEU A 208 27.42 -14.75 11.11
C LEU A 208 27.00 -14.80 12.59
N ASP A 209 26.07 -13.94 13.00
CA ASP A 209 25.53 -13.92 14.38
C ASP A 209 24.81 -15.24 14.73
N ARG A 210 24.31 -15.97 13.73
CA ARG A 210 23.77 -17.31 13.89
C ARG A 210 24.76 -18.29 14.52
N LYS A 211 26.07 -18.15 14.24
CA LYS A 211 27.12 -19.05 14.72
C LYS A 211 27.51 -18.78 16.19
N SER A 212 27.10 -17.65 16.77
CA SER A 212 27.38 -17.29 18.15
C SER A 212 26.24 -17.62 19.12
N VAL A 213 25.11 -18.17 18.65
CA VAL A 213 23.91 -18.49 19.44
C VAL A 213 23.70 -20.01 19.57
N VAL A 214 24.71 -20.82 19.27
CA VAL A 214 24.70 -22.29 19.51
C VAL A 214 25.58 -22.63 20.71
#